data_d2e2ae1ec6b028e5d3ac3efd355a7347
#
_entry.id   d2e2ae1ec6b028e5d3ac3efd355a7347
#
_cell.length_a   1.000
_cell.length_b   1.000
_cell.length_c   1.000
_cell.angle_alpha   90.00
_cell.angle_beta   90.00
_cell.angle_gamma   90.00
#
_symmetry.space_group_name_H-M   'P 1'
#
loop_
_entity.id
_entity.type
_entity.pdbx_description
1 polymer ?
#
loop_
_entity_poly.entity_id
_entity_poly.type
_entity_poly.pdbx_seq_one_letter_code
_entity_poly.pdbx_strand_id
1 'polypeptide(L)'
;MASSSKPARHAFASTLKRFKTASGKTGQFYSLPALARQFPQVNRLPVSIRIVLESVLRNCDGRKVTAEHVQQLAQWAPQAARKDEIPFVVSRVVLQDFTGVPLLADLAAMRSVAAKLGKNPKKIEPLVPVDLVVDHSIMVDHYGQKNSLDLNMKLEFQRNRERYEFMKWGMQAFDTFGVVPPGFGIVHQVNLEYLARGVHKR
;
A
#
# COMPACT_ATOMS: atom_id res chain seq x y z
N MET A 1 -32.68 6.25 10.05
CA MET A 1 -32.07 7.61 10.00
C MET A 1 -30.60 7.47 10.39
N ALA A 2 -29.68 7.53 9.43
CA ALA A 2 -28.24 7.45 9.71
C ALA A 2 -27.78 8.85 10.13
N SER A 3 -27.42 9.00 11.40
CA SER A 3 -26.79 10.20 11.94
C SER A 3 -25.50 10.48 11.19
N SER A 4 -25.46 11.56 10.41
CA SER A 4 -24.23 12.06 9.81
C SER A 4 -23.37 12.70 10.90
N SER A 5 -22.62 11.89 11.64
CA SER A 5 -21.63 12.42 12.57
C SER A 5 -20.55 13.13 11.74
N LYS A 6 -20.35 14.44 11.98
CA LYS A 6 -19.21 15.19 11.46
C LYS A 6 -17.93 14.40 11.73
N PRO A 7 -16.98 14.32 10.75
CA PRO A 7 -15.71 13.64 10.97
C PRO A 7 -15.06 14.25 12.22
N ALA A 8 -14.62 13.38 13.14
CA ALA A 8 -13.95 13.81 14.36
C ALA A 8 -12.70 14.64 13.96
N ARG A 9 -12.53 15.80 14.63
CA ARG A 9 -11.36 16.64 14.39
C ARG A 9 -10.09 15.86 14.76
N HIS A 10 -9.11 15.83 13.87
CA HIS A 10 -7.84 15.14 14.11
C HIS A 10 -7.20 15.65 15.40
N ALA A 11 -6.92 14.75 16.36
CA ALA A 11 -6.45 15.10 17.70
C ALA A 11 -5.13 15.91 17.69
N PHE A 12 -4.28 15.68 16.68
CA PHE A 12 -2.99 16.34 16.49
C PHE A 12 -2.97 17.25 15.26
N ALA A 13 -4.06 17.96 14.96
CA ALA A 13 -4.17 18.85 13.79
C ALA A 13 -3.06 19.91 13.73
N SER A 14 -2.49 20.33 14.86
CA SER A 14 -1.38 21.28 14.94
C SER A 14 -0.08 20.76 14.32
N THR A 15 0.05 19.43 14.16
CA THR A 15 1.21 18.79 13.53
C THR A 15 1.14 18.79 12.01
N LEU A 16 -0.03 19.07 11.41
CA LEU A 16 -0.19 19.15 9.95
C LEU A 16 0.56 20.38 9.42
N LYS A 17 1.49 20.15 8.51
CA LYS A 17 2.32 21.17 7.87
C LYS A 17 2.17 21.13 6.35
N ARG A 18 2.50 22.23 5.69
CA ARG A 18 2.49 22.36 4.24
C ARG A 18 3.91 22.48 3.69
N PHE A 19 4.11 21.98 2.49
CA PHE A 19 5.35 22.19 1.74
C PHE A 19 5.02 22.44 0.27
N LYS A 20 5.95 23.05 -0.45
CA LYS A 20 5.88 23.20 -1.91
C LYS A 20 6.86 22.24 -2.56
N THR A 21 6.41 21.58 -3.62
CA THR A 21 7.30 20.78 -4.49
C THR A 21 8.09 21.68 -5.42
N ALA A 22 9.16 21.16 -6.04
CA ALA A 22 9.91 21.88 -7.07
C ALA A 22 9.01 22.32 -8.25
N SER A 23 7.95 21.58 -8.54
CA SER A 23 6.94 21.93 -9.56
C SER A 23 5.89 22.95 -9.10
N GLY A 24 6.06 23.57 -7.92
CA GLY A 24 5.15 24.57 -7.35
C GLY A 24 3.87 24.01 -6.72
N LYS A 25 3.62 22.69 -6.77
CA LYS A 25 2.45 22.08 -6.14
C LYS A 25 2.59 22.09 -4.62
N THR A 26 1.46 22.33 -3.92
CA THR A 26 1.42 22.27 -2.45
C THR A 26 1.10 20.86 -2.01
N GLY A 27 1.90 20.33 -1.08
CA GLY A 27 1.61 19.09 -0.34
C GLY A 27 1.41 19.35 1.14
N GLN A 28 0.95 18.34 1.87
CA GLN A 28 0.79 18.36 3.31
C GLN A 28 1.43 17.11 3.92
N PHE A 29 1.90 17.21 5.14
CA PHE A 29 2.45 16.09 5.91
C PHE A 29 2.25 16.32 7.41
N TYR A 30 2.21 15.25 8.18
CA TYR A 30 2.21 15.31 9.64
C TYR A 30 3.64 15.33 10.16
N SER A 31 4.00 16.41 10.86
CA SER A 31 5.36 16.69 11.29
C SER A 31 5.68 16.06 12.64
N LEU A 32 6.58 15.08 12.67
CA LEU A 32 7.10 14.53 13.93
C LEU A 32 7.85 15.56 14.77
N PRO A 33 8.66 16.50 14.21
CA PRO A 33 9.21 17.61 14.99
C PRO A 33 8.15 18.51 15.63
N ALA A 34 6.99 18.70 15.00
CA ALA A 34 5.89 19.42 15.63
C ALA A 34 5.22 18.61 16.74
N LEU A 35 5.12 17.29 16.59
CA LEU A 35 4.64 16.38 17.65
C LEU A 35 5.62 16.35 18.83
N ALA A 36 6.91 16.44 18.58
CA ALA A 36 7.95 16.47 19.63
C ALA A 36 7.82 17.66 20.59
N ARG A 37 7.09 18.71 20.24
CA ARG A 37 6.79 19.81 21.18
C ARG A 37 5.90 19.36 22.33
N GLN A 38 5.04 18.35 22.11
CA GLN A 38 4.20 17.74 23.14
C GLN A 38 4.86 16.50 23.75
N PHE A 39 5.67 15.78 22.97
CA PHE A 39 6.34 14.54 23.34
C PHE A 39 7.83 14.62 22.98
N PRO A 40 8.68 15.28 23.80
CA PRO A 40 10.09 15.54 23.45
C PRO A 40 10.92 14.29 23.11
N GLN A 41 10.57 13.14 23.70
CA GLN A 41 11.23 11.86 23.44
C GLN A 41 11.09 11.37 22.00
N VAL A 42 10.14 11.89 21.20
CA VAL A 42 9.99 11.56 19.77
C VAL A 42 11.28 11.79 19.00
N ASN A 43 12.07 12.81 19.36
CA ASN A 43 13.35 13.11 18.73
C ASN A 43 14.42 12.02 18.97
N ARG A 44 14.24 11.19 20.00
CA ARG A 44 15.18 10.13 20.40
C ARG A 44 14.72 8.73 19.97
N LEU A 45 13.53 8.61 19.40
CA LEU A 45 13.01 7.34 18.93
C LEU A 45 13.87 6.76 17.78
N PRO A 46 14.06 5.43 17.74
CA PRO A 46 14.63 4.77 16.56
C PRO A 46 13.90 5.15 15.28
N VAL A 47 14.60 5.17 14.14
CA VAL A 47 14.00 5.53 12.83
C VAL A 47 12.81 4.64 12.50
N SER A 48 12.90 3.33 12.73
CA SER A 48 11.82 2.37 12.54
C SER A 48 10.55 2.74 13.32
N ILE A 49 10.70 3.10 14.59
CA ILE A 49 9.57 3.52 15.43
C ILE A 49 9.00 4.86 14.95
N ARG A 50 9.84 5.80 14.47
CA ARG A 50 9.36 7.06 13.89
C ARG A 50 8.55 6.86 12.61
N ILE A 51 8.91 5.88 11.78
CA ILE A 51 8.14 5.53 10.57
C ILE A 51 6.76 5.01 10.97
N VAL A 52 6.68 4.10 11.94
CA VAL A 52 5.40 3.59 12.46
C VAL A 52 4.58 4.72 13.10
N LEU A 53 5.22 5.56 13.92
CA LEU A 53 4.56 6.71 14.56
C LEU A 53 3.99 7.71 13.52
N GLU A 54 4.71 7.97 12.44
CA GLU A 54 4.21 8.84 11.35
C GLU A 54 2.93 8.26 10.74
N SER A 55 2.92 6.95 10.45
CA SER A 55 1.74 6.29 9.90
C SER A 55 0.55 6.37 10.86
N VAL A 56 0.76 6.08 12.14
CA VAL A 56 -0.29 6.13 13.16
C VAL A 56 -0.79 7.57 13.36
N LEU A 57 0.12 8.54 13.42
CA LEU A 57 -0.23 9.97 13.53
C LEU A 57 -1.08 10.42 12.33
N ARG A 58 -0.68 10.09 11.12
CA ARG A 58 -1.38 10.48 9.89
C ARG A 58 -2.76 9.87 9.77
N ASN A 59 -2.95 8.65 10.26
CA ASN A 59 -4.21 7.91 10.20
C ASN A 59 -5.07 8.04 11.47
N CYS A 60 -4.73 8.97 12.40
CA CYS A 60 -5.47 9.18 13.63
C CYS A 60 -6.87 9.76 13.35
N ASP A 61 -7.86 8.87 13.25
CA ASP A 61 -9.26 9.20 12.94
C ASP A 61 -10.18 9.21 14.17
N GLY A 62 -9.62 8.93 15.36
CA GLY A 62 -10.36 8.82 16.61
C GLY A 62 -11.28 7.60 16.72
N ARG A 63 -11.19 6.65 15.77
CA ARG A 63 -11.99 5.41 15.72
C ARG A 63 -11.10 4.17 15.66
N LYS A 64 -10.47 3.92 14.50
CA LYS A 64 -9.52 2.81 14.32
C LYS A 64 -8.17 3.16 14.93
N VAL A 65 -7.71 4.38 14.68
CA VAL A 65 -6.46 4.92 15.22
C VAL A 65 -6.81 6.08 16.15
N THR A 66 -6.60 5.91 17.44
CA THR A 66 -6.96 6.89 18.47
C THR A 66 -5.75 7.75 18.89
N ALA A 67 -5.99 8.78 19.67
CA ALA A 67 -4.94 9.62 20.20
C ALA A 67 -4.01 8.84 21.16
N GLU A 68 -4.55 7.87 21.89
CA GLU A 68 -3.81 7.00 22.79
C GLU A 68 -2.75 6.18 22.04
N HIS A 69 -3.08 5.64 20.86
CA HIS A 69 -2.11 4.90 20.03
C HIS A 69 -0.93 5.78 19.60
N VAL A 70 -1.18 7.04 19.25
CA VAL A 70 -0.13 8.02 18.95
C VAL A 70 0.73 8.30 20.19
N GLN A 71 0.11 8.48 21.36
CA GLN A 71 0.82 8.75 22.63
C GLN A 71 1.68 7.55 23.04
N GLN A 72 1.16 6.33 22.95
CA GLN A 72 1.89 5.10 23.28
C GLN A 72 3.16 4.97 22.44
N LEU A 73 3.08 5.21 21.12
CA LEU A 73 4.26 5.19 20.25
C LEU A 73 5.20 6.37 20.50
N ALA A 74 4.65 7.56 20.73
CA ALA A 74 5.48 8.73 21.06
C ALA A 74 6.26 8.55 22.35
N GLN A 75 5.74 7.76 23.29
CA GLN A 75 6.36 7.43 24.57
C GLN A 75 7.07 6.06 24.57
N TRP A 76 7.27 5.46 23.42
CA TRP A 76 7.94 4.17 23.31
C TRP A 76 9.30 4.16 23.99
N ALA A 77 9.59 3.10 24.73
CA ALA A 77 10.87 2.87 25.40
C ALA A 77 11.35 1.43 25.17
N PRO A 78 12.68 1.19 25.02
CA PRO A 78 13.22 -0.13 24.69
C PRO A 78 12.83 -1.23 25.67
N GLN A 79 12.80 -0.92 26.96
CA GLN A 79 12.55 -1.86 28.06
C GLN A 79 11.08 -1.88 28.54
N ALA A 80 10.19 -1.10 27.92
CA ALA A 80 8.79 -1.10 28.31
C ALA A 80 8.10 -2.41 27.94
N ALA A 81 7.14 -2.85 28.75
CA ALA A 81 6.31 -4.01 28.46
C ALA A 81 5.50 -3.77 27.18
N ARG A 82 5.35 -4.80 26.37
CA ARG A 82 4.55 -4.80 25.13
C ARG A 82 3.20 -5.45 25.42
N LYS A 83 2.25 -4.66 25.90
CA LYS A 83 0.93 -5.15 26.32
C LYS A 83 -0.17 -4.82 25.32
N ASP A 84 0.01 -3.77 24.54
CA ASP A 84 -1.02 -3.23 23.67
C ASP A 84 -0.65 -3.39 22.19
N GLU A 85 -1.66 -3.64 21.37
CA GLU A 85 -1.53 -3.62 19.91
C GLU A 85 -1.70 -2.19 19.39
N ILE A 86 -0.91 -1.83 18.39
CA ILE A 86 -1.02 -0.54 17.70
C ILE A 86 -1.56 -0.79 16.30
N PRO A 87 -2.71 -0.19 15.92
CA PRO A 87 -3.23 -0.30 14.57
C PRO A 87 -2.28 0.39 13.59
N PHE A 88 -1.86 -0.35 12.58
CA PHE A 88 -0.95 0.15 11.56
C PHE A 88 -1.61 0.10 10.19
N VAL A 89 -1.68 1.25 9.52
CA VAL A 89 -2.17 1.33 8.14
C VAL A 89 -0.96 1.32 7.21
N VAL A 90 -0.82 0.24 6.45
CA VAL A 90 0.23 0.11 5.44
C VAL A 90 0.04 1.15 4.33
N SER A 91 1.12 1.60 3.71
CA SER A 91 1.06 2.54 2.59
C SER A 91 0.83 1.86 1.25
N ARG A 92 1.13 0.57 1.15
CA ARG A 92 1.11 -0.24 -0.06
C ARG A 92 1.13 -1.73 0.29
N VAL A 93 0.56 -2.55 -0.59
CA VAL A 93 0.67 -4.01 -0.54
C VAL A 93 1.41 -4.48 -1.79
N VAL A 94 2.41 -5.33 -1.62
CA VAL A 94 3.14 -5.99 -2.73
C VAL A 94 2.87 -7.49 -2.63
N LEU A 95 2.43 -8.08 -3.71
CA LEU A 95 2.00 -9.48 -3.78
C LEU A 95 2.76 -10.21 -4.91
N GLN A 96 2.99 -11.48 -4.72
CA GLN A 96 3.29 -12.42 -5.81
C GLN A 96 2.01 -12.73 -6.59
N ASP A 97 2.14 -13.30 -7.78
CA ASP A 97 0.98 -13.74 -8.56
C ASP A 97 0.20 -14.88 -7.87
N PHE A 98 0.87 -15.79 -7.13
CA PHE A 98 0.20 -16.84 -6.36
C PHE A 98 -0.67 -16.33 -5.22
N THR A 99 -0.39 -15.16 -4.66
CA THR A 99 -1.19 -14.52 -3.61
C THR A 99 -2.05 -13.39 -4.17
N GLY A 100 -1.62 -12.75 -5.22
CA GLY A 100 -2.28 -11.61 -5.84
C GLY A 100 -3.46 -12.00 -6.74
N VAL A 101 -3.38 -13.13 -7.46
CA VAL A 101 -4.50 -13.60 -8.29
C VAL A 101 -5.71 -14.00 -7.43
N PRO A 102 -5.57 -14.73 -6.31
CA PRO A 102 -6.67 -14.96 -5.38
C PRO A 102 -7.26 -13.66 -4.81
N LEU A 103 -6.42 -12.69 -4.40
CA LEU A 103 -6.91 -11.38 -3.95
C LEU A 103 -7.75 -10.68 -5.03
N LEU A 104 -7.29 -10.69 -6.28
CA LEU A 104 -8.01 -10.09 -7.39
C LEU A 104 -9.35 -10.80 -7.64
N ALA A 105 -9.40 -12.14 -7.50
CA ALA A 105 -10.62 -12.93 -7.58
C ALA A 105 -11.62 -12.53 -6.48
N ASP A 106 -11.15 -12.34 -5.25
CA ASP A 106 -11.99 -11.88 -4.14
C ASP A 106 -12.55 -10.48 -4.39
N LEU A 107 -11.74 -9.55 -4.87
CA LEU A 107 -12.19 -8.19 -5.25
C LEU A 107 -13.23 -8.25 -6.37
N ALA A 108 -13.04 -9.11 -7.36
CA ALA A 108 -14.02 -9.32 -8.44
C ALA A 108 -15.34 -9.89 -7.91
N ALA A 109 -15.26 -10.88 -7.01
CA ALA A 109 -16.42 -11.46 -6.36
C ALA A 109 -17.18 -10.41 -5.51
N MET A 110 -16.48 -9.58 -4.75
CA MET A 110 -17.08 -8.49 -3.98
C MET A 110 -17.82 -7.49 -4.89
N ARG A 111 -17.27 -7.14 -6.05
CA ARG A 111 -17.95 -6.30 -7.05
C ARG A 111 -19.22 -6.96 -7.59
N SER A 112 -19.16 -8.27 -7.86
CA SER A 112 -20.31 -9.03 -8.33
C SER A 112 -21.45 -9.05 -7.28
N VAL A 113 -21.10 -9.23 -6.01
CA VAL A 113 -22.08 -9.18 -4.90
C VAL A 113 -22.66 -7.76 -4.77
N ALA A 114 -21.83 -6.72 -4.82
CA ALA A 114 -22.31 -5.34 -4.76
C ALA A 114 -23.31 -5.04 -5.88
N ALA A 115 -23.04 -5.50 -7.12
CA ALA A 115 -23.95 -5.36 -8.25
C ALA A 115 -25.26 -6.10 -8.02
N LYS A 116 -25.24 -7.36 -7.55
CA LYS A 116 -26.44 -8.16 -7.20
C LYS A 116 -27.30 -7.48 -6.14
N LEU A 117 -26.68 -6.74 -5.21
CA LEU A 117 -27.38 -5.97 -4.18
C LEU A 117 -27.84 -4.57 -4.67
N GLY A 118 -27.75 -4.29 -5.97
CA GLY A 118 -28.12 -2.98 -6.54
C GLY A 118 -27.21 -1.82 -6.09
N LYS A 119 -26.00 -2.13 -5.62
CA LYS A 119 -24.99 -1.15 -5.22
C LYS A 119 -23.99 -0.90 -6.35
N ASN A 120 -23.34 0.27 -6.33
CA ASN A 120 -22.31 0.58 -7.31
C ASN A 120 -21.05 -0.28 -7.06
N PRO A 121 -20.70 -1.22 -7.95
CA PRO A 121 -19.54 -2.09 -7.78
C PRO A 121 -18.21 -1.32 -7.82
N LYS A 122 -18.14 -0.17 -8.48
CA LYS A 122 -16.94 0.68 -8.53
C LYS A 122 -16.54 1.26 -7.17
N LYS A 123 -17.39 1.16 -6.14
CA LYS A 123 -17.02 1.52 -4.77
C LYS A 123 -16.15 0.47 -4.09
N ILE A 124 -16.06 -0.73 -4.66
CA ILE A 124 -15.15 -1.76 -4.19
C ILE A 124 -13.78 -1.49 -4.84
N GLU A 125 -12.87 -0.96 -4.04
CA GLU A 125 -11.48 -0.66 -4.39
C GLU A 125 -10.55 -1.11 -3.25
N PRO A 126 -9.31 -1.48 -3.53
CA PRO A 126 -8.31 -1.66 -2.47
C PRO A 126 -8.17 -0.36 -1.66
N LEU A 127 -8.13 -0.49 -0.32
CA LEU A 127 -7.97 0.67 0.57
C LEU A 127 -6.59 1.32 0.48
N VAL A 128 -5.60 0.58 -0.01
CA VAL A 128 -4.24 1.05 -0.27
C VAL A 128 -3.78 0.50 -1.64
N PRO A 129 -2.83 1.14 -2.31
CA PRO A 129 -2.31 0.64 -3.58
C PRO A 129 -1.79 -0.79 -3.45
N VAL A 130 -2.10 -1.61 -4.44
CA VAL A 130 -1.66 -3.00 -4.54
C VAL A 130 -0.83 -3.16 -5.81
N ASP A 131 0.36 -3.74 -5.69
CA ASP A 131 1.17 -4.15 -6.82
C ASP A 131 1.36 -5.68 -6.78
N LEU A 132 0.86 -6.33 -7.81
CA LEU A 132 1.09 -7.74 -8.05
C LEU A 132 2.30 -7.90 -8.95
N VAL A 133 3.28 -8.66 -8.50
CA VAL A 133 4.50 -8.97 -9.27
C VAL A 133 4.45 -10.44 -9.68
N VAL A 134 4.58 -10.71 -10.98
CA VAL A 134 4.72 -12.08 -11.47
C VAL A 134 6.09 -12.59 -11.06
N ASP A 135 6.12 -13.54 -10.13
CA ASP A 135 7.33 -13.98 -9.41
C ASP A 135 7.80 -15.38 -9.83
N HIS A 136 7.09 -16.05 -10.71
CA HIS A 136 7.50 -17.36 -11.20
C HIS A 136 8.56 -17.24 -12.31
N SER A 137 9.42 -18.22 -12.41
CA SER A 137 10.43 -18.32 -13.45
C SER A 137 9.78 -18.59 -14.82
N ILE A 138 10.30 -17.95 -15.86
CA ILE A 138 9.94 -18.27 -17.23
C ILE A 138 10.63 -19.58 -17.63
N MET A 139 9.86 -20.51 -18.20
CA MET A 139 10.43 -21.73 -18.75
C MET A 139 11.28 -21.41 -19.97
N VAL A 140 12.51 -21.93 -20.00
CA VAL A 140 13.44 -21.72 -21.10
C VAL A 140 13.29 -22.84 -22.14
N ASP A 141 12.52 -22.56 -23.19
CA ASP A 141 12.36 -23.48 -24.35
C ASP A 141 13.37 -23.16 -25.46
N HIS A 142 13.75 -21.90 -25.56
CA HIS A 142 14.69 -21.39 -26.56
C HIS A 142 15.94 -20.84 -25.88
N TYR A 143 17.12 -21.22 -26.36
CA TYR A 143 18.41 -20.79 -25.81
C TYR A 143 19.45 -20.66 -26.91
N GLY A 144 20.58 -20.00 -26.61
CA GLY A 144 21.74 -19.92 -27.51
C GLY A 144 21.53 -19.06 -28.77
N GLN A 145 20.46 -18.32 -28.91
CA GLN A 145 20.17 -17.45 -30.05
C GLN A 145 19.74 -16.06 -29.61
N LYS A 146 19.90 -15.04 -30.45
CA LYS A 146 19.68 -13.63 -30.10
C LYS A 146 18.25 -13.32 -29.67
N ASN A 147 17.26 -14.02 -30.21
CA ASN A 147 15.83 -13.81 -29.94
C ASN A 147 15.24 -14.79 -28.93
N SER A 148 16.06 -15.54 -28.21
CA SER A 148 15.59 -16.54 -27.22
C SER A 148 14.66 -15.92 -26.16
N LEU A 149 14.98 -14.73 -25.67
CA LEU A 149 14.14 -14.04 -24.69
C LEU A 149 12.74 -13.78 -25.24
N ASP A 150 12.64 -13.20 -26.43
CA ASP A 150 11.35 -12.85 -27.06
C ASP A 150 10.49 -14.09 -27.34
N LEU A 151 11.15 -15.19 -27.75
CA LEU A 151 10.47 -16.47 -28.01
C LEU A 151 9.93 -17.08 -26.71
N ASN A 152 10.74 -17.10 -25.66
CA ASN A 152 10.33 -17.62 -24.35
C ASN A 152 9.21 -16.75 -23.75
N MET A 153 9.29 -15.43 -23.85
CA MET A 153 8.24 -14.52 -23.40
C MET A 153 6.92 -14.75 -24.15
N LYS A 154 7.00 -14.95 -25.47
CA LYS A 154 5.79 -15.26 -26.27
C LYS A 154 5.13 -16.56 -25.82
N LEU A 155 5.92 -17.60 -25.55
CA LEU A 155 5.40 -18.87 -25.03
C LEU A 155 4.82 -18.71 -23.62
N GLU A 156 5.46 -17.94 -22.76
CA GLU A 156 4.97 -17.63 -21.41
C GLU A 156 3.57 -17.01 -21.45
N PHE A 157 3.40 -15.94 -22.24
CA PHE A 157 2.09 -15.30 -22.42
C PHE A 157 1.05 -16.21 -23.08
N GLN A 158 1.46 -17.07 -23.96
CA GLN A 158 0.56 -18.05 -24.60
C GLN A 158 0.09 -19.13 -23.61
N ARG A 159 1.02 -19.69 -22.81
CA ARG A 159 0.72 -20.74 -21.83
C ARG A 159 -0.12 -20.27 -20.67
N ASN A 160 0.07 -19.03 -20.26
CA ASN A 160 -0.63 -18.42 -19.12
C ASN A 160 -1.66 -17.36 -19.56
N ARG A 161 -2.22 -17.48 -20.75
CA ARG A 161 -3.06 -16.47 -21.38
C ARG A 161 -4.21 -16.01 -20.48
N GLU A 162 -5.00 -16.94 -19.94
CA GLU A 162 -6.17 -16.63 -19.11
C GLU A 162 -5.75 -15.86 -17.85
N ARG A 163 -4.63 -16.26 -17.21
CA ARG A 163 -4.09 -15.59 -16.03
C ARG A 163 -3.72 -14.14 -16.35
N TYR A 164 -3.00 -13.90 -17.45
CA TYR A 164 -2.57 -12.55 -17.81
C TYR A 164 -3.73 -11.68 -18.31
N GLU A 165 -4.71 -12.26 -18.99
CA GLU A 165 -5.94 -11.54 -19.35
C GLU A 165 -6.70 -11.10 -18.09
N PHE A 166 -6.79 -11.96 -17.09
CA PHE A 166 -7.43 -11.62 -15.80
C PHE A 166 -6.67 -10.53 -15.04
N MET A 167 -5.34 -10.62 -14.94
CA MET A 167 -4.52 -9.58 -14.32
C MET A 167 -4.63 -8.24 -15.06
N LYS A 168 -4.62 -8.25 -16.40
CA LYS A 168 -4.80 -7.06 -17.21
C LYS A 168 -6.18 -6.43 -16.99
N TRP A 169 -7.22 -7.26 -16.89
CA TRP A 169 -8.53 -6.79 -16.49
C TRP A 169 -8.51 -6.10 -15.12
N GLY A 170 -7.82 -6.68 -14.14
CA GLY A 170 -7.68 -6.11 -12.80
C GLY A 170 -7.06 -4.70 -12.82
N MET A 171 -5.99 -4.50 -13.59
CA MET A 171 -5.37 -3.18 -13.78
C MET A 171 -6.32 -2.15 -14.38
N GLN A 172 -7.27 -2.58 -15.21
CA GLN A 172 -8.25 -1.71 -15.84
C GLN A 172 -9.50 -1.49 -14.99
N ALA A 173 -9.82 -2.47 -14.14
CA ALA A 173 -11.01 -2.46 -13.30
C ALA A 173 -10.82 -1.65 -12.02
N PHE A 174 -9.61 -1.65 -11.45
CA PHE A 174 -9.28 -1.01 -10.17
C PHE A 174 -8.24 0.09 -10.36
N ASP A 175 -8.49 1.27 -9.81
CA ASP A 175 -7.63 2.44 -9.99
C ASP A 175 -6.27 2.32 -9.29
N THR A 176 -6.20 1.51 -8.23
CA THR A 176 -5.02 1.36 -7.37
C THR A 176 -4.38 -0.03 -7.46
N PHE A 177 -4.71 -0.82 -8.48
CA PHE A 177 -4.16 -2.15 -8.70
C PHE A 177 -3.18 -2.15 -9.87
N GLY A 178 -1.90 -2.41 -9.59
CA GLY A 178 -0.84 -2.53 -10.59
C GLY A 178 -0.37 -3.97 -10.76
N VAL A 179 0.16 -4.29 -11.94
CA VAL A 179 0.80 -5.58 -12.23
C VAL A 179 2.16 -5.33 -12.86
N VAL A 180 3.20 -5.98 -12.34
CA VAL A 180 4.51 -6.08 -12.96
C VAL A 180 4.57 -7.42 -13.71
N PRO A 181 4.75 -7.40 -15.04
CA PRO A 181 4.71 -8.60 -15.86
C PRO A 181 5.95 -9.49 -15.65
N PRO A 182 5.93 -10.74 -16.16
CA PRO A 182 7.10 -11.62 -16.10
C PRO A 182 8.31 -11.01 -16.83
N GLY A 183 9.53 -11.46 -16.45
CA GLY A 183 10.77 -11.00 -17.06
C GLY A 183 11.41 -9.77 -16.41
N PHE A 184 10.78 -9.15 -15.42
CA PHE A 184 11.33 -8.00 -14.66
C PHE A 184 12.14 -8.39 -13.41
N GLY A 185 12.24 -9.67 -13.11
CA GLY A 185 12.85 -10.19 -11.91
C GLY A 185 11.83 -10.60 -10.85
N ILE A 186 12.31 -11.19 -9.77
CA ILE A 186 11.46 -11.65 -8.66
C ILE A 186 10.90 -10.46 -7.86
N VAL A 187 9.84 -10.69 -7.10
CA VAL A 187 9.14 -9.66 -6.33
C VAL A 187 10.07 -8.85 -5.42
N HIS A 188 11.07 -9.47 -4.80
CA HIS A 188 12.02 -8.78 -3.94
C HIS A 188 12.89 -7.78 -4.70
N GLN A 189 13.41 -8.14 -5.88
CA GLN A 189 14.22 -7.27 -6.73
C GLN A 189 13.37 -6.11 -7.28
N VAL A 190 12.21 -6.41 -7.83
CA VAL A 190 11.28 -5.39 -8.37
C VAL A 190 10.84 -4.42 -7.26
N ASN A 191 10.56 -4.92 -6.05
CA ASN A 191 10.19 -4.06 -4.92
C ASN A 191 11.33 -3.10 -4.57
N LEU A 192 12.58 -3.57 -4.53
CA LEU A 192 13.72 -2.73 -4.19
C LEU A 192 14.08 -1.72 -5.29
N GLU A 193 14.00 -2.10 -6.56
CA GLU A 193 14.49 -1.29 -7.67
C GLU A 193 13.42 -0.36 -8.26
N TYR A 194 12.18 -0.83 -8.38
CA TYR A 194 11.12 -0.13 -9.09
C TYR A 194 9.97 0.34 -8.21
N LEU A 195 9.54 -0.48 -7.26
CA LEU A 195 8.35 -0.23 -6.44
C LEU A 195 8.66 0.50 -5.15
N ALA A 196 9.82 0.26 -4.53
CA ALA A 196 10.20 0.90 -3.29
C ALA A 196 10.39 2.41 -3.48
N ARG A 197 9.74 3.19 -2.62
CA ARG A 197 9.83 4.66 -2.61
C ARG A 197 9.97 5.14 -1.19
N GLY A 198 10.84 6.11 -0.96
CA GLY A 198 11.02 6.72 0.36
C GLY A 198 9.85 7.61 0.76
N VAL A 199 9.10 8.16 -0.21
CA VAL A 199 7.95 9.04 0.03
C VAL A 199 6.79 8.60 -0.87
N HIS A 200 5.65 8.30 -0.26
CA HIS A 200 4.40 8.04 -0.95
C HIS A 200 3.50 9.26 -0.85
N LYS A 201 2.93 9.68 -1.98
CA LYS A 201 1.94 10.74 -2.07
C LYS A 201 0.56 10.11 -2.20
N ARG A 202 -0.39 10.56 -1.41
CA ARG A 202 -1.82 10.23 -1.49
C ARG A 202 -2.65 11.48 -1.80
#